data_ae3f23a402ce40d6bc9dd5f0271e2e84
#
_entry.id   ae3f23a402ce40d6bc9dd5f0271e2e84
#
_cell.length_a   1.000
_cell.length_b   1.000
_cell.length_c   1.000
_cell.angle_alpha   90.00
_cell.angle_beta   90.00
_cell.angle_gamma   90.00
#
_symmetry.space_group_name_H-M   'P 1'
#
loop_
_entity.id
_entity.type
_entity.pdbx_description
1 polymer ?
#
loop_
_entity_poly.entity_id
_entity_poly.type
_entity_poly.pdbx_seq_one_letter_code
_entity_poly.pdbx_strand_id
1 'polypeptide(L)'
;MNEFEYKFSLWQFDVVTDFNRMTQLVRNRSTGRLMVKKIMPAYEFEVHNAVSKINNCHIAKVFDVITDRNACIILEEYVQGHTIEQYLSKGTFAEDYAINIARQICNGLSVLHKYSITHRDITPSNIIIGFDGIVKIIDFGISRLHKENAKHDTQVLGTEGYAAPEQFGFKQSDCKTDIYALGVLLNYMLTGHIPSEVMYRDGDVADIIKKCTEYNVEKRFERIEDLDAALKRKRVYGFNFADNFMENFPGLRSEKKGVRVFACVMYGWMFLWIIGIYSKYCVKNILNFFPVTLMVILLFFIPISFFSDLFGFQSCIPKIRDMPKTLRKLIF
;
A
#
# COMPACT_ATOMS: atom_id res chain seq x y z
N MET A 1 23.58 -16.52 -25.02
CA MET A 1 23.38 -16.70 -23.58
C MET A 1 24.70 -16.38 -22.92
N ASN A 2 24.78 -15.29 -22.16
CA ASN A 2 26.01 -14.95 -21.44
C ASN A 2 26.14 -15.83 -20.18
N GLU A 3 27.30 -15.85 -19.52
CA GLU A 3 27.55 -16.67 -18.32
C GLU A 3 26.53 -16.41 -17.22
N PHE A 4 25.98 -15.22 -17.19
CA PHE A 4 24.99 -14.75 -16.25
C PHE A 4 23.59 -15.31 -16.53
N GLU A 5 23.14 -15.34 -17.78
CA GLU A 5 21.92 -16.02 -18.19
C GLU A 5 22.01 -17.52 -18.01
N TYR A 6 23.18 -18.10 -18.17
CA TYR A 6 23.44 -19.51 -17.92
C TYR A 6 23.30 -19.83 -16.42
N LYS A 7 23.94 -19.06 -15.52
CA LYS A 7 23.78 -19.22 -14.07
C LYS A 7 22.33 -19.07 -13.64
N PHE A 8 21.58 -18.11 -14.22
CA PHE A 8 20.17 -17.93 -13.93
C PHE A 8 19.31 -19.09 -14.46
N SER A 9 19.62 -19.63 -15.64
CA SER A 9 18.90 -20.80 -16.18
C SER A 9 19.05 -22.05 -15.32
N LEU A 10 20.15 -22.20 -14.61
CA LEU A 10 20.38 -23.28 -13.65
C LEU A 10 19.48 -23.16 -12.41
N TRP A 11 18.90 -22.00 -12.13
CA TRP A 11 18.05 -21.74 -10.98
C TRP A 11 16.59 -22.14 -11.18
N GLN A 12 16.24 -22.78 -12.28
CA GLN A 12 14.90 -23.32 -12.54
C GLN A 12 13.77 -22.28 -12.46
N PHE A 13 13.94 -21.14 -13.12
CA PHE A 13 12.91 -20.14 -13.24
C PHE A 13 12.30 -20.11 -14.64
N ASP A 14 10.98 -19.96 -14.71
CA ASP A 14 10.25 -19.64 -15.93
C ASP A 14 9.91 -18.14 -15.94
N VAL A 15 10.17 -17.46 -17.04
CA VAL A 15 9.70 -16.09 -17.25
C VAL A 15 8.20 -16.13 -17.51
N VAL A 16 7.44 -15.38 -16.69
CA VAL A 16 5.98 -15.29 -16.80
C VAL A 16 5.60 -14.06 -17.64
N THR A 17 6.26 -12.91 -17.36
CA THR A 17 5.99 -11.64 -18.04
C THR A 17 7.21 -10.73 -17.93
N ASP A 18 7.48 -9.98 -18.98
CA ASP A 18 8.45 -8.89 -18.99
C ASP A 18 7.74 -7.57 -18.61
N PHE A 19 8.17 -6.91 -17.54
CA PHE A 19 7.71 -5.56 -17.23
C PHE A 19 8.47 -4.52 -18.06
N ASN A 20 9.79 -4.74 -18.20
CA ASN A 20 10.68 -3.99 -19.08
C ASN A 20 11.93 -4.85 -19.39
N ARG A 21 12.91 -4.28 -20.12
CA ARG A 21 14.14 -5.01 -20.53
C ARG A 21 14.96 -5.53 -19.35
N MET A 22 14.87 -4.90 -18.18
CA MET A 22 15.69 -5.20 -17.00
C MET A 22 14.89 -5.83 -15.86
N THR A 23 13.55 -5.90 -15.97
CA THR A 23 12.67 -6.37 -14.89
C THR A 23 11.64 -7.36 -15.44
N GLN A 24 11.63 -8.56 -14.85
CA GLN A 24 10.79 -9.68 -15.28
C GLN A 24 10.04 -10.27 -14.08
N LEU A 25 8.80 -10.70 -14.30
CA LEU A 25 8.11 -11.60 -13.40
C LEU A 25 8.55 -13.03 -13.73
N VAL A 26 9.08 -13.72 -12.75
CA VAL A 26 9.55 -15.10 -12.89
C VAL A 26 8.86 -16.02 -11.90
N ARG A 27 8.72 -17.31 -12.29
CA ARG A 27 8.17 -18.35 -11.43
C ARG A 27 9.24 -19.41 -11.14
N ASN A 28 9.47 -19.67 -9.87
CA ASN A 28 10.33 -20.79 -9.47
C ASN A 28 9.62 -22.13 -9.79
N ARG A 29 10.27 -23.01 -10.56
CA ARG A 29 9.69 -24.29 -11.03
C ARG A 29 9.40 -25.27 -9.90
N SER A 30 10.23 -25.28 -8.87
CA SER A 30 10.12 -26.24 -7.76
C SER A 30 9.05 -25.82 -6.74
N THR A 31 8.92 -24.51 -6.45
CA THR A 31 8.02 -24.00 -5.42
C THR A 31 6.75 -23.36 -5.97
N GLY A 32 6.70 -23.06 -7.28
CA GLY A 32 5.62 -22.31 -7.90
C GLY A 32 5.60 -20.81 -7.52
N ARG A 33 6.52 -20.33 -6.67
CA ARG A 33 6.53 -18.98 -6.17
C ARG A 33 6.83 -17.99 -7.29
N LEU A 34 6.04 -16.90 -7.33
CA LEU A 34 6.29 -15.75 -8.19
C LEU A 34 7.30 -14.81 -7.52
N MET A 35 8.24 -14.30 -8.31
CA MET A 35 9.29 -13.37 -7.88
C MET A 35 9.54 -12.34 -8.99
N VAL A 36 10.06 -11.17 -8.60
CA VAL A 36 10.55 -10.16 -9.54
C VAL A 36 12.05 -10.36 -9.70
N LYS A 37 12.47 -10.57 -10.93
CA LYS A 37 13.88 -10.56 -11.32
C LYS A 37 14.23 -9.19 -11.86
N LYS A 38 15.27 -8.56 -11.31
CA LYS A 38 15.84 -7.30 -11.81
C LYS A 38 17.28 -7.52 -12.22
N ILE A 39 17.70 -6.88 -13.31
CA ILE A 39 19.10 -6.81 -13.72
C ILE A 39 19.57 -5.39 -13.44
N MET A 40 20.56 -5.24 -12.58
CA MET A 40 21.07 -3.97 -12.10
C MET A 40 22.58 -3.86 -12.31
N PRO A 41 23.16 -2.65 -12.31
CA PRO A 41 24.60 -2.49 -12.32
C PRO A 41 25.26 -3.15 -11.10
N ALA A 42 26.49 -3.64 -11.26
CA ALA A 42 27.18 -4.39 -10.20
C ALA A 42 27.41 -3.59 -8.90
N TYR A 43 27.45 -2.25 -8.97
CA TYR A 43 27.61 -1.40 -7.78
C TYR A 43 26.41 -1.43 -6.84
N GLU A 44 25.24 -1.88 -7.31
CA GLU A 44 24.02 -2.06 -6.51
C GLU A 44 24.07 -3.31 -5.61
N PHE A 45 25.03 -4.20 -5.86
CA PHE A 45 25.15 -5.48 -5.13
C PHE A 45 25.23 -5.31 -3.61
N GLU A 46 26.05 -4.37 -3.13
CA GLU A 46 26.26 -4.20 -1.68
C GLU A 46 24.97 -3.87 -0.92
N VAL A 47 24.16 -2.96 -1.49
CA VAL A 47 22.88 -2.53 -0.90
C VAL A 47 21.88 -3.69 -0.89
N HIS A 48 21.67 -4.32 -2.04
CA HIS A 48 20.70 -5.41 -2.14
C HIS A 48 21.11 -6.64 -1.32
N ASN A 49 22.40 -6.93 -1.23
CA ASN A 49 22.92 -7.97 -0.34
C ASN A 49 22.73 -7.63 1.16
N ALA A 50 22.76 -6.34 1.52
CA ALA A 50 22.42 -5.91 2.88
C ALA A 50 20.92 -6.05 3.14
N VAL A 51 20.06 -5.61 2.18
CA VAL A 51 18.59 -5.73 2.27
C VAL A 51 18.15 -7.19 2.32
N SER A 52 18.83 -8.13 1.63
CA SER A 52 18.47 -9.55 1.63
C SER A 52 18.51 -10.19 3.04
N LYS A 53 19.32 -9.64 3.94
CA LYS A 53 19.44 -10.07 5.34
C LYS A 53 18.33 -9.52 6.25
N ILE A 54 17.56 -8.56 5.75
CA ILE A 54 16.46 -7.93 6.50
C ILE A 54 15.20 -8.79 6.37
N ASN A 55 14.54 -9.00 7.49
CA ASN A 55 13.23 -9.65 7.54
C ASN A 55 12.23 -8.72 8.22
N ASN A 56 11.42 -8.01 7.41
CA ASN A 56 10.38 -7.11 7.87
C ASN A 56 9.18 -7.19 6.91
N CYS A 57 7.96 -7.19 7.44
CA CYS A 57 6.75 -7.31 6.61
C CYS A 57 6.48 -6.09 5.73
N HIS A 58 7.08 -4.94 6.04
CA HIS A 58 6.93 -3.68 5.30
C HIS A 58 8.08 -3.41 4.30
N ILE A 59 8.94 -4.40 4.09
CA ILE A 59 10.03 -4.36 3.10
C ILE A 59 9.83 -5.55 2.17
N ALA A 60 9.85 -5.32 0.85
CA ALA A 60 9.83 -6.42 -0.10
C ALA A 60 11.06 -7.30 0.10
N LYS A 61 10.84 -8.60 0.30
CA LYS A 61 11.93 -9.54 0.60
C LYS A 61 12.84 -9.69 -0.61
N VAL A 62 14.11 -9.41 -0.45
CA VAL A 62 15.16 -9.82 -1.39
C VAL A 62 15.56 -11.24 -1.06
N PHE A 63 15.28 -12.19 -1.97
CA PHE A 63 15.56 -13.60 -1.76
C PHE A 63 17.01 -13.94 -2.06
N ASP A 64 17.54 -13.34 -3.13
CA ASP A 64 18.92 -13.57 -3.52
C ASP A 64 19.47 -12.45 -4.41
N VAL A 65 20.80 -12.32 -4.39
CA VAL A 65 21.54 -11.35 -5.20
C VAL A 65 22.77 -12.05 -5.79
N ILE A 66 22.79 -12.16 -7.11
CA ILE A 66 23.91 -12.77 -7.84
C ILE A 66 24.65 -11.65 -8.56
N THR A 67 25.96 -11.62 -8.42
CA THR A 67 26.79 -10.64 -9.10
C THR A 67 27.73 -11.30 -10.11
N ASP A 68 27.95 -10.59 -11.21
CA ASP A 68 29.03 -10.77 -12.13
C ASP A 68 29.78 -9.42 -12.25
N ARG A 69 30.90 -9.38 -13.00
CA ARG A 69 31.81 -8.21 -13.06
C ARG A 69 31.12 -6.88 -13.34
N ASN A 70 30.08 -6.86 -14.17
CA ASN A 70 29.43 -5.63 -14.65
C ASN A 70 27.96 -5.48 -14.23
N ALA A 71 27.32 -6.53 -13.73
CA ALA A 71 25.91 -6.51 -13.39
C ALA A 71 25.59 -7.42 -12.20
N CYS A 72 24.45 -7.20 -11.56
CA CYS A 72 23.88 -8.14 -10.60
C CYS A 72 22.44 -8.50 -10.98
N ILE A 73 22.03 -9.74 -10.71
CA ILE A 73 20.63 -10.17 -10.75
C ILE A 73 20.11 -10.15 -9.31
N ILE A 74 18.96 -9.55 -9.15
CA ILE A 74 18.26 -9.47 -7.88
C ILE A 74 16.96 -10.26 -8.03
N LEU A 75 16.68 -11.13 -7.08
CA LEU A 75 15.42 -11.84 -6.96
C LEU A 75 14.66 -11.30 -5.76
N GLU A 76 13.55 -10.61 -6.04
CA GLU A 76 12.72 -9.95 -5.03
C GLU A 76 11.34 -10.59 -4.93
N GLU A 77 10.69 -10.35 -3.84
CA GLU A 77 9.29 -10.72 -3.62
C GLU A 77 8.37 -10.04 -4.64
N TYR A 78 7.53 -10.82 -5.31
CA TYR A 78 6.41 -10.29 -6.06
C TYR A 78 5.27 -9.96 -5.09
N VAL A 79 5.08 -8.69 -4.80
CA VAL A 79 4.03 -8.20 -3.91
C VAL A 79 2.71 -8.15 -4.67
N GLN A 80 1.72 -8.94 -4.24
CA GLN A 80 0.39 -8.92 -4.83
C GLN A 80 -0.41 -7.74 -4.24
N GLY A 81 -0.60 -6.70 -5.04
CA GLY A 81 -1.25 -5.47 -4.61
C GLY A 81 -1.21 -4.39 -5.68
N HIS A 82 -1.49 -3.18 -5.28
CA HIS A 82 -1.43 -1.99 -6.13
C HIS A 82 -0.47 -0.97 -5.54
N THR A 83 0.23 -0.23 -6.38
CA THR A 83 1.06 0.90 -5.93
C THR A 83 0.16 2.03 -5.41
N ILE A 84 0.72 2.88 -4.54
CA ILE A 84 0.01 4.10 -4.11
C ILE A 84 -0.35 4.96 -5.33
N GLU A 85 0.51 5.03 -6.35
CA GLU A 85 0.24 5.73 -7.61
C GLU A 85 -1.02 5.21 -8.31
N GLN A 86 -1.20 3.88 -8.39
CA GLN A 86 -2.40 3.26 -8.96
C GLN A 86 -3.67 3.55 -8.14
N TYR A 87 -3.56 3.69 -6.82
CA TYR A 87 -4.70 4.10 -6.00
C TYR A 87 -5.04 5.57 -6.22
N LEU A 88 -4.04 6.45 -6.24
CA LEU A 88 -4.22 7.90 -6.42
C LEU A 88 -4.77 8.29 -7.80
N SER A 89 -4.58 7.44 -8.82
CA SER A 89 -5.26 7.63 -10.11
C SER A 89 -6.80 7.58 -10.01
N LYS A 90 -7.35 7.05 -8.90
CA LYS A 90 -8.79 6.94 -8.61
C LYS A 90 -9.29 7.98 -7.61
N GLY A 91 -8.40 8.71 -6.95
CA GLY A 91 -8.72 9.73 -5.95
C GLY A 91 -7.73 9.73 -4.77
N THR A 92 -7.87 10.73 -3.91
CA THR A 92 -7.04 10.88 -2.70
C THR A 92 -7.50 9.93 -1.58
N PHE A 93 -6.63 9.72 -0.61
CA PHE A 93 -6.93 8.90 0.56
C PHE A 93 -7.60 9.71 1.67
N ALA A 94 -8.46 9.05 2.46
CA ALA A 94 -8.89 9.58 3.73
C ALA A 94 -7.70 9.74 4.70
N GLU A 95 -7.73 10.75 5.55
CA GLU A 95 -6.60 11.11 6.42
C GLU A 95 -6.13 9.95 7.30
N ASP A 96 -7.05 9.25 7.98
CA ASP A 96 -6.70 8.13 8.86
C ASP A 96 -6.05 6.97 8.10
N TYR A 97 -6.48 6.74 6.86
CA TYR A 97 -5.90 5.70 6.01
C TYR A 97 -4.51 6.10 5.52
N ALA A 98 -4.31 7.35 5.11
CA ALA A 98 -3.00 7.89 4.72
C ALA A 98 -2.00 7.83 5.90
N ILE A 99 -2.44 8.17 7.12
CA ILE A 99 -1.64 8.04 8.34
C ILE A 99 -1.25 6.58 8.58
N ASN A 100 -2.20 5.64 8.45
CA ASN A 100 -1.91 4.21 8.64
C ASN A 100 -0.84 3.73 7.64
N ILE A 101 -0.96 4.09 6.35
CA ILE A 101 0.04 3.79 5.33
C ILE A 101 1.40 4.38 5.72
N ALA A 102 1.45 5.68 6.06
CA ALA A 102 2.69 6.34 6.45
C ALA A 102 3.37 5.67 7.65
N ARG A 103 2.61 5.22 8.65
CA ARG A 103 3.14 4.49 9.80
C ARG A 103 3.72 3.13 9.45
N GLN A 104 3.09 2.40 8.53
CA GLN A 104 3.64 1.14 8.03
C GLN A 104 4.94 1.37 7.28
N ILE A 105 5.04 2.46 6.48
CA ILE A 105 6.29 2.87 5.82
C ILE A 105 7.34 3.23 6.87
N CYS A 106 6.98 3.99 7.92
CA CYS A 106 7.91 4.29 9.03
C CYS A 106 8.50 3.02 9.65
N ASN A 107 7.68 1.98 9.82
CA ASN A 107 8.16 0.70 10.36
C ASN A 107 9.22 0.06 9.44
N GLY A 108 8.98 0.02 8.13
CA GLY A 108 9.96 -0.47 7.15
C GLY A 108 11.24 0.36 7.15
N LEU A 109 11.12 1.69 7.07
CA LEU A 109 12.27 2.62 7.08
C LEU A 109 13.08 2.53 8.39
N SER A 110 12.42 2.39 9.54
CA SER A 110 13.12 2.21 10.83
C SER A 110 14.09 1.03 10.81
N VAL A 111 13.68 -0.07 10.17
CA VAL A 111 14.56 -1.23 10.05
C VAL A 111 15.69 -0.96 9.06
N LEU A 112 15.43 -0.36 7.89
CA LEU A 112 16.48 0.01 6.93
C LEU A 112 17.51 0.96 7.58
N HIS A 113 17.07 1.98 8.28
CA HIS A 113 17.94 2.96 8.95
C HIS A 113 18.83 2.31 10.03
N LYS A 114 18.34 1.30 10.77
CA LYS A 114 19.14 0.52 11.71
C LYS A 114 20.27 -0.26 11.04
N TYR A 115 20.09 -0.66 9.79
CA TYR A 115 21.13 -1.26 8.96
C TYR A 115 21.95 -0.21 8.19
N SER A 116 21.82 1.07 8.54
CA SER A 116 22.48 2.21 7.87
C SER A 116 22.16 2.30 6.38
N ILE A 117 20.95 1.89 5.98
CA ILE A 117 20.45 1.97 4.61
C ILE A 117 19.45 3.11 4.54
N THR A 118 19.70 4.11 3.70
CA THR A 118 18.75 5.15 3.30
C THR A 118 18.14 4.78 1.96
N HIS A 119 16.81 4.83 1.83
CA HIS A 119 16.09 4.39 0.63
C HIS A 119 16.23 5.39 -0.53
N ARG A 120 16.06 6.70 -0.26
CA ARG A 120 16.21 7.85 -1.16
C ARG A 120 15.14 8.03 -2.24
N ASP A 121 14.25 7.07 -2.41
CA ASP A 121 13.19 7.11 -3.43
C ASP A 121 11.84 6.63 -2.89
N ILE A 122 11.39 7.25 -1.80
CA ILE A 122 10.05 7.01 -1.23
C ILE A 122 9.03 7.77 -2.05
N THR A 123 8.48 7.10 -3.08
CA THR A 123 7.52 7.64 -4.05
C THR A 123 6.27 6.77 -4.13
N PRO A 124 5.15 7.27 -4.69
CA PRO A 124 3.93 6.48 -4.85
C PRO A 124 4.09 5.19 -5.65
N SER A 125 5.03 5.15 -6.60
CA SER A 125 5.33 3.98 -7.44
C SER A 125 6.13 2.90 -6.69
N ASN A 126 6.89 3.30 -5.66
CA ASN A 126 7.77 2.40 -4.90
C ASN A 126 7.14 1.87 -3.60
N ILE A 127 5.86 2.15 -3.39
CA ILE A 127 5.09 1.65 -2.24
C ILE A 127 3.89 0.86 -2.76
N ILE A 128 3.81 -0.42 -2.39
CA ILE A 128 2.67 -1.29 -2.73
C ILE A 128 1.82 -1.52 -1.47
N ILE A 129 0.52 -1.37 -1.63
CA ILE A 129 -0.49 -1.81 -0.67
C ILE A 129 -0.93 -3.20 -1.12
N GLY A 130 -0.57 -4.22 -0.35
CA GLY A 130 -0.95 -5.60 -0.60
C GLY A 130 -2.46 -5.81 -0.48
N PHE A 131 -2.99 -6.86 -1.12
CA PHE A 131 -4.40 -7.23 -0.97
C PHE A 131 -4.77 -7.67 0.46
N ASP A 132 -3.76 -7.96 1.28
CA ASP A 132 -3.86 -8.24 2.72
C ASP A 132 -3.83 -6.96 3.59
N GLY A 133 -3.70 -5.77 2.98
CA GLY A 133 -3.60 -4.49 3.65
C GLY A 133 -2.19 -4.16 4.18
N ILE A 134 -1.21 -5.03 3.96
CA ILE A 134 0.19 -4.77 4.36
C ILE A 134 0.84 -3.88 3.31
N VAL A 135 1.40 -2.76 3.77
CA VAL A 135 2.17 -1.84 2.92
C VAL A 135 3.60 -2.31 2.84
N LYS A 136 4.16 -2.39 1.63
CA LYS A 136 5.55 -2.78 1.40
C LYS A 136 6.31 -1.74 0.58
N ILE A 137 7.51 -1.44 1.03
CA ILE A 137 8.51 -0.65 0.31
C ILE A 137 9.18 -1.58 -0.68
N ILE A 138 9.25 -1.15 -1.93
CA ILE A 138 9.91 -1.87 -3.03
C ILE A 138 10.96 -0.96 -3.68
N ASP A 139 11.85 -1.55 -4.45
CA ASP A 139 12.85 -0.88 -5.28
C ASP A 139 13.94 -0.10 -4.52
N PHE A 140 15.08 -0.76 -4.36
CA PHE A 140 16.25 -0.23 -3.65
C PHE A 140 17.33 0.27 -4.62
N GLY A 141 16.99 0.56 -5.89
CA GLY A 141 17.94 0.85 -6.96
C GLY A 141 18.80 2.10 -6.76
N ILE A 142 18.34 3.08 -5.96
CA ILE A 142 19.16 4.26 -5.58
C ILE A 142 19.44 4.34 -4.09
N SER A 143 19.11 3.29 -3.36
CA SER A 143 19.38 3.19 -1.91
C SER A 143 20.90 3.17 -1.65
N ARG A 144 21.30 3.62 -0.47
CA ARG A 144 22.71 3.70 -0.11
C ARG A 144 22.98 3.15 1.27
N LEU A 145 24.11 2.43 1.39
CA LEU A 145 24.74 2.11 2.66
C LEU A 145 25.58 3.32 3.13
N HIS A 146 25.28 3.83 4.32
CA HIS A 146 26.09 4.85 4.96
C HIS A 146 27.47 4.29 5.29
N LYS A 147 28.52 4.85 4.67
CA LYS A 147 29.92 4.60 5.02
C LYS A 147 30.45 5.85 5.72
N GLU A 148 30.99 5.73 6.93
CA GLU A 148 31.45 6.84 7.78
C GLU A 148 32.45 7.81 7.11
N ASN A 149 33.10 7.41 6.00
CA ASN A 149 34.14 8.17 5.30
C ASN A 149 33.71 8.78 3.97
N ALA A 150 32.44 8.66 3.53
CA ALA A 150 32.00 9.23 2.26
C ALA A 150 31.53 10.67 2.46
N LYS A 151 32.24 11.63 1.92
CA LYS A 151 31.96 13.07 2.12
C LYS A 151 30.92 13.67 1.17
N HIS A 152 30.64 13.06 0.04
CA HIS A 152 29.71 13.60 -0.98
C HIS A 152 28.99 12.49 -1.73
N ASP A 153 27.75 12.76 -2.16
CA ASP A 153 27.05 11.95 -3.14
C ASP A 153 27.59 12.26 -4.53
N THR A 154 27.86 11.22 -5.33
CA THR A 154 28.53 11.35 -6.62
C THR A 154 27.57 11.63 -7.78
N GLN A 155 26.26 11.52 -7.56
CA GLN A 155 25.21 11.75 -8.57
C GLN A 155 24.00 12.43 -7.94
N VAL A 156 23.32 13.29 -8.71
CA VAL A 156 21.99 13.81 -8.39
C VAL A 156 21.01 12.66 -8.61
N LEU A 157 20.43 12.15 -7.53
CA LEU A 157 19.54 10.99 -7.55
C LEU A 157 18.26 11.32 -6.81
N GLY A 158 17.13 10.89 -7.34
CA GLY A 158 15.80 11.01 -6.75
C GLY A 158 14.76 11.44 -7.77
N THR A 159 13.51 11.12 -7.47
CA THR A 159 12.36 11.46 -8.32
C THR A 159 11.99 12.92 -8.12
N GLU A 160 11.85 13.68 -9.21
CA GLU A 160 11.47 15.08 -9.19
C GLU A 160 10.18 15.29 -8.35
N GLY A 161 10.18 16.29 -7.49
CA GLY A 161 9.08 16.60 -6.58
C GLY A 161 9.09 15.81 -5.26
N TYR A 162 9.75 14.65 -5.17
CA TYR A 162 9.88 13.84 -3.95
C TYR A 162 11.27 13.88 -3.33
N ALA A 163 12.28 14.11 -4.14
CA ALA A 163 13.66 14.16 -3.70
C ALA A 163 13.90 15.34 -2.74
N ALA A 164 14.59 15.06 -1.64
CA ALA A 164 14.94 16.08 -0.67
C ALA A 164 15.97 17.09 -1.25
N PRO A 165 15.94 18.36 -0.82
CA PRO A 165 16.84 19.40 -1.36
C PRO A 165 18.33 19.05 -1.31
N GLU A 166 18.78 18.32 -0.29
CA GLU A 166 20.16 17.87 -0.14
C GLU A 166 20.58 16.86 -1.19
N GLN A 167 19.64 16.11 -1.82
CA GLN A 167 19.94 15.19 -2.91
C GLN A 167 20.40 15.89 -4.18
N PHE A 168 20.05 17.17 -4.35
CA PHE A 168 20.47 18.02 -5.47
C PHE A 168 21.76 18.81 -5.20
N GLY A 169 22.24 18.85 -3.95
CA GLY A 169 23.25 19.80 -3.50
C GLY A 169 24.59 19.21 -3.04
N PHE A 170 25.00 18.02 -3.46
CA PHE A 170 26.28 17.40 -3.07
C PHE A 170 26.53 17.22 -1.56
N LYS A 171 25.50 17.36 -0.73
CA LYS A 171 25.55 16.98 0.69
C LYS A 171 25.25 15.48 0.79
N GLN A 172 25.84 14.84 1.79
CA GLN A 172 25.56 13.44 2.07
C GLN A 172 24.09 13.29 2.49
N SER A 173 23.33 12.49 1.76
CA SER A 173 21.96 12.12 2.14
C SER A 173 22.01 11.17 3.34
N ASP A 174 21.20 11.42 4.34
CA ASP A 174 21.04 10.61 5.55
C ASP A 174 19.60 10.11 5.70
N CYS A 175 19.27 9.51 6.82
CA CYS A 175 17.90 9.03 7.10
C CYS A 175 16.83 10.13 7.07
N LYS A 176 17.21 11.41 7.24
CA LYS A 176 16.28 12.57 7.17
C LYS A 176 15.81 12.83 5.73
N THR A 177 16.52 12.32 4.73
CA THR A 177 16.09 12.33 3.32
C THR A 177 14.81 11.51 3.12
N ASP A 178 14.73 10.31 3.71
CA ASP A 178 13.53 9.46 3.64
C ASP A 178 12.36 10.09 4.42
N ILE A 179 12.64 10.81 5.51
CA ILE A 179 11.62 11.56 6.28
C ILE A 179 11.01 12.66 5.42
N TYR A 180 11.83 13.40 4.65
CA TYR A 180 11.34 14.41 3.71
C TYR A 180 10.43 13.77 2.66
N ALA A 181 10.91 12.75 1.97
CA ALA A 181 10.16 12.06 0.92
C ALA A 181 8.84 11.47 1.44
N LEU A 182 8.82 10.90 2.66
CA LEU A 182 7.60 10.42 3.29
C LEU A 182 6.63 11.57 3.62
N GLY A 183 7.13 12.74 4.02
CA GLY A 183 6.31 13.94 4.22
C GLY A 183 5.64 14.39 2.92
N VAL A 184 6.40 14.40 1.80
CA VAL A 184 5.87 14.70 0.47
C VAL A 184 4.82 13.66 0.07
N LEU A 185 5.10 12.37 0.25
CA LEU A 185 4.18 11.29 -0.06
C LEU A 185 2.88 11.39 0.75
N LEU A 186 2.96 11.70 2.05
CA LEU A 186 1.78 11.90 2.90
C LEU A 186 0.92 13.07 2.39
N ASN A 187 1.54 14.20 2.04
CA ASN A 187 0.84 15.31 1.41
C ASN A 187 0.15 14.89 0.11
N TYR A 188 0.86 14.16 -0.74
CA TYR A 188 0.36 13.70 -2.03
C TYR A 188 -0.82 12.74 -1.86
N MET A 189 -0.77 11.83 -0.89
CA MET A 189 -1.90 10.94 -0.55
C MET A 189 -3.16 11.72 -0.16
N LEU A 190 -3.01 12.85 0.53
CA LEU A 190 -4.13 13.65 1.05
C LEU A 190 -4.68 14.65 0.05
N THR A 191 -3.84 15.23 -0.80
CA THR A 191 -4.21 16.34 -1.70
C THR A 191 -4.22 15.98 -3.17
N GLY A 192 -3.53 14.90 -3.58
CA GLY A 192 -3.24 14.58 -4.98
C GLY A 192 -2.16 15.48 -5.60
N HIS A 193 -1.49 16.32 -4.81
CA HIS A 193 -0.47 17.27 -5.25
C HIS A 193 0.78 17.20 -4.35
N ILE A 194 1.94 17.55 -4.90
CA ILE A 194 3.15 17.73 -4.10
C ILE A 194 3.07 19.02 -3.26
N PRO A 195 3.81 19.13 -2.14
CA PRO A 195 3.73 20.28 -1.23
C PRO A 195 4.06 21.64 -1.86
N SER A 196 4.87 21.65 -2.94
CA SER A 196 5.18 22.87 -3.69
C SER A 196 4.00 23.40 -4.52
N GLU A 197 3.03 22.57 -4.83
CA GLU A 197 1.81 22.92 -5.56
C GLU A 197 0.65 23.19 -4.59
N VAL A 198 0.32 22.22 -3.75
CA VAL A 198 -0.76 22.30 -2.75
C VAL A 198 -0.29 21.64 -1.46
N MET A 199 -0.19 22.44 -0.41
CA MET A 199 0.12 21.96 0.95
C MET A 199 -1.16 21.61 1.69
N TYR A 200 -1.23 20.43 2.28
CA TYR A 200 -2.31 20.03 3.18
C TYR A 200 -2.32 20.94 4.43
N ARG A 201 -3.51 21.38 4.88
CA ARG A 201 -3.64 22.44 5.89
C ARG A 201 -4.45 22.06 7.12
N ASP A 202 -5.00 20.86 7.17
CA ASP A 202 -5.92 20.48 8.24
C ASP A 202 -5.20 19.80 9.41
N GLY A 203 -5.43 20.32 10.60
CA GLY A 203 -5.05 19.74 11.88
C GLY A 203 -3.54 19.47 12.05
N ASP A 204 -3.23 18.57 12.98
CA ASP A 204 -1.86 18.22 13.36
C ASP A 204 -1.05 17.57 12.23
N VAL A 205 -1.74 16.95 11.23
CA VAL A 205 -1.06 16.32 10.09
C VAL A 205 -0.41 17.36 9.19
N ALA A 206 -1.01 18.55 9.06
CA ALA A 206 -0.39 19.66 8.35
C ALA A 206 0.95 20.07 8.98
N ASP A 207 1.01 20.15 10.32
CA ASP A 207 2.24 20.48 11.04
C ASP A 207 3.30 19.38 10.90
N ILE A 208 2.88 18.11 10.91
CA ILE A 208 3.78 16.97 10.69
C ILE A 208 4.36 17.01 9.28
N ILE A 209 3.52 17.20 8.24
CA ILE A 209 3.97 17.31 6.85
C ILE A 209 4.94 18.48 6.70
N LYS A 210 4.59 19.66 7.22
CA LYS A 210 5.45 20.85 7.20
C LYS A 210 6.81 20.57 7.82
N LYS A 211 6.83 19.91 8.99
CA LYS A 211 8.08 19.57 9.67
C LYS A 211 8.91 18.55 8.88
N CYS A 212 8.29 17.55 8.26
CA CYS A 212 9.00 16.60 7.41
C CYS A 212 9.63 17.29 6.19
N THR A 213 8.90 18.22 5.57
CA THR A 213 9.30 18.90 4.32
C THR A 213 10.10 20.19 4.53
N GLU A 214 10.58 20.44 5.75
CA GLU A 214 11.49 21.57 6.03
C GLU A 214 12.74 21.50 5.14
N TYR A 215 13.10 22.65 4.56
CA TYR A 215 14.29 22.77 3.72
C TYR A 215 15.58 22.50 4.52
N ASN A 216 15.63 23.05 5.75
CA ASN A 216 16.74 22.78 6.67
C ASN A 216 16.58 21.41 7.31
N VAL A 217 17.50 20.48 6.98
CA VAL A 217 17.54 19.10 7.48
C VAL A 217 17.46 19.01 9.02
N GLU A 218 18.09 19.96 9.74
CA GLU A 218 18.12 19.98 11.21
C GLU A 218 16.77 20.32 11.85
N LYS A 219 15.83 20.90 11.08
CA LYS A 219 14.49 21.23 11.56
C LYS A 219 13.50 20.10 11.39
N ARG A 220 13.85 19.05 10.62
CA ARG A 220 13.04 17.86 10.44
C ARG A 220 13.01 17.00 11.71
N PHE A 221 12.25 15.91 11.68
CA PHE A 221 12.37 14.89 12.70
C PHE A 221 13.78 14.30 12.68
N GLU A 222 14.31 13.98 13.87
CA GLU A 222 15.66 13.43 13.99
C GLU A 222 15.73 12.01 13.47
N ARG A 223 14.71 11.20 13.80
CA ARG A 223 14.61 9.80 13.39
C ARG A 223 13.20 9.51 12.88
N ILE A 224 13.09 8.47 12.09
CA ILE A 224 11.81 8.00 11.54
C ILE A 224 10.85 7.54 12.66
N GLU A 225 11.37 7.03 13.78
CA GLU A 225 10.57 6.66 14.95
C GLU A 225 9.90 7.88 15.61
N ASP A 226 10.53 9.05 15.54
CA ASP A 226 9.97 10.30 16.07
C ASP A 226 8.79 10.76 15.19
N LEU A 227 8.88 10.56 13.88
CA LEU A 227 7.76 10.78 12.94
C LEU A 227 6.62 9.80 13.21
N ASP A 228 6.89 8.49 13.35
CA ASP A 228 5.84 7.51 13.69
C ASP A 228 5.17 7.85 15.03
N ALA A 229 5.94 8.29 16.03
CA ALA A 229 5.39 8.72 17.32
C ALA A 229 4.50 9.96 17.19
N ALA A 230 4.84 10.92 16.31
CA ALA A 230 4.03 12.10 16.04
C ALA A 230 2.70 11.70 15.35
N LEU A 231 2.77 10.82 14.35
CA LEU A 231 1.59 10.27 13.66
C LEU A 231 0.68 9.46 14.61
N LYS A 232 1.25 8.75 15.60
CA LYS A 232 0.49 8.04 16.64
C LYS A 232 -0.21 8.96 17.63
N ARG A 233 0.44 10.07 18.03
CA ARG A 233 -0.10 11.04 19.01
C ARG A 233 -1.33 11.74 18.47
N LYS A 234 -1.38 12.01 17.17
CA LYS A 234 -2.64 12.33 16.56
C LYS A 234 -3.54 11.12 16.86
N ARG A 235 -4.55 11.31 17.71
CA ARG A 235 -5.57 10.30 17.94
C ARG A 235 -6.03 9.84 16.56
N VAL A 236 -5.51 8.70 16.10
CA VAL A 236 -6.26 7.85 15.24
C VAL A 236 -7.54 7.65 16.05
N TYR A 237 -8.57 8.40 15.73
CA TYR A 237 -9.93 8.07 16.15
C TYR A 237 -10.03 6.63 15.72
N GLY A 238 -10.04 5.76 16.69
CA GLY A 238 -9.63 4.38 16.56
C GLY A 238 -10.17 3.85 15.26
N PHE A 239 -9.44 2.95 14.63
CA PHE A 239 -9.97 2.06 13.62
C PHE A 239 -11.38 1.70 14.08
N ASN A 240 -12.34 2.55 13.71
CA ASN A 240 -13.70 2.40 14.11
C ASN A 240 -14.15 1.21 13.28
N PHE A 241 -14.14 0.03 13.91
CA PHE A 241 -14.78 -1.15 13.34
C PHE A 241 -16.14 -0.77 12.74
N ALA A 242 -16.84 0.19 13.37
CA ALA A 242 -18.08 0.77 12.87
C ALA A 242 -17.91 1.52 11.53
N ASP A 243 -16.88 2.36 11.34
CA ASP A 243 -16.71 3.14 10.11
C ASP A 243 -16.22 2.22 8.99
N ASN A 244 -15.29 1.33 9.25
CA ASN A 244 -14.82 0.33 8.28
C ASN A 244 -15.93 -0.69 7.96
N PHE A 245 -16.76 -1.04 8.93
CA PHE A 245 -17.95 -1.86 8.73
C PHE A 245 -18.98 -1.11 7.85
N MET A 246 -19.25 0.18 8.14
CA MET A 246 -20.17 0.99 7.37
C MET A 246 -19.70 1.20 5.92
N GLU A 247 -18.42 1.39 5.69
CA GLU A 247 -17.85 1.57 4.34
C GLU A 247 -17.84 0.29 3.50
N ASN A 248 -17.69 -0.87 4.13
CA ASN A 248 -17.58 -2.15 3.40
C ASN A 248 -18.90 -2.90 3.24
N PHE A 249 -19.97 -2.48 3.95
CA PHE A 249 -21.26 -3.16 3.82
C PHE A 249 -22.19 -2.49 2.79
N PRO A 250 -22.86 -3.31 1.95
CA PRO A 250 -23.80 -2.79 0.95
C PRO A 250 -24.86 -1.89 1.54
N GLY A 251 -25.07 -0.74 0.91
CA GLY A 251 -26.10 0.24 1.31
C GLY A 251 -25.68 1.18 2.44
N LEU A 252 -24.74 0.82 3.32
CA LEU A 252 -24.31 1.69 4.41
C LEU A 252 -23.42 2.85 3.93
N ARG A 253 -22.62 2.64 2.87
CA ARG A 253 -21.79 3.68 2.24
C ARG A 253 -22.55 4.64 1.32
N SER A 254 -23.87 4.45 1.11
CA SER A 254 -24.66 5.30 0.21
C SER A 254 -24.74 6.74 0.73
N GLU A 255 -24.57 7.72 -0.13
CA GLU A 255 -24.76 9.14 0.20
C GLU A 255 -26.22 9.46 0.51
N LYS A 256 -27.17 8.67 0.02
CA LYS A 256 -28.61 8.84 0.28
C LYS A 256 -28.97 8.33 1.69
N LYS A 257 -29.41 9.24 2.58
CA LYS A 257 -29.84 8.90 3.94
C LYS A 257 -30.87 7.76 4.00
N GLY A 258 -31.83 7.74 3.08
CA GLY A 258 -32.87 6.70 3.01
C GLY A 258 -32.30 5.30 2.76
N VAL A 259 -31.31 5.16 1.88
CA VAL A 259 -30.64 3.88 1.59
C VAL A 259 -29.86 3.38 2.80
N ARG A 260 -29.16 4.28 3.50
CA ARG A 260 -28.43 3.93 4.75
C ARG A 260 -29.38 3.43 5.85
N VAL A 261 -30.49 4.17 6.08
CA VAL A 261 -31.49 3.77 7.08
C VAL A 261 -32.10 2.42 6.71
N PHE A 262 -32.46 2.21 5.45
CA PHE A 262 -32.97 0.92 4.96
C PHE A 262 -31.98 -0.23 5.21
N ALA A 263 -30.72 -0.02 4.84
CA ALA A 263 -29.66 -1.02 5.07
C ALA A 263 -29.46 -1.34 6.57
N CYS A 264 -29.45 -0.33 7.45
CA CYS A 264 -29.37 -0.53 8.89
C CYS A 264 -30.55 -1.37 9.42
N VAL A 265 -31.77 -1.06 8.99
CA VAL A 265 -32.97 -1.81 9.39
C VAL A 265 -32.87 -3.26 8.92
N MET A 266 -32.50 -3.48 7.66
CA MET A 266 -32.38 -4.83 7.10
C MET A 266 -31.28 -5.67 7.79
N TYR A 267 -30.11 -5.07 8.07
CA TYR A 267 -29.06 -5.76 8.84
C TYR A 267 -29.48 -6.03 10.30
N GLY A 268 -30.22 -5.12 10.93
CA GLY A 268 -30.78 -5.34 12.27
C GLY A 268 -31.75 -6.52 12.28
N TRP A 269 -32.67 -6.59 11.29
CA TRP A 269 -33.58 -7.73 11.13
C TRP A 269 -32.83 -9.03 10.86
N MET A 270 -31.83 -9.03 9.99
CA MET A 270 -30.97 -10.19 9.73
C MET A 270 -30.31 -10.71 11.01
N PHE A 271 -29.78 -9.79 11.82
CA PHE A 271 -29.14 -10.13 13.10
C PHE A 271 -30.11 -10.77 14.09
N LEU A 272 -31.34 -10.21 14.23
CA LEU A 272 -32.40 -10.77 15.07
C LEU A 272 -32.82 -12.17 14.60
N TRP A 273 -32.91 -12.38 13.28
CA TRP A 273 -33.21 -13.70 12.71
C TRP A 273 -32.12 -14.72 12.99
N ILE A 274 -30.86 -14.33 12.86
CA ILE A 274 -29.70 -15.20 13.19
C ILE A 274 -29.74 -15.59 14.67
N ILE A 275 -30.01 -14.65 15.58
CA ILE A 275 -30.16 -14.94 17.01
C ILE A 275 -31.32 -15.88 17.27
N GLY A 276 -32.48 -15.66 16.61
CA GLY A 276 -33.63 -16.54 16.73
C GLY A 276 -33.36 -17.97 16.26
N ILE A 277 -32.66 -18.11 15.15
CA ILE A 277 -32.23 -19.41 14.61
C ILE A 277 -31.21 -20.04 15.58
N TYR A 278 -30.24 -19.27 16.07
CA TYR A 278 -29.23 -19.75 17.02
C TYR A 278 -29.92 -20.32 18.30
N SER A 279 -30.85 -19.57 18.90
CA SER A 279 -31.55 -19.99 20.10
C SER A 279 -32.39 -21.26 19.90
N LYS A 280 -32.94 -21.46 18.70
CA LYS A 280 -33.83 -22.58 18.39
C LYS A 280 -33.10 -23.85 17.95
N TYR A 281 -31.99 -23.72 17.20
CA TYR A 281 -31.33 -24.83 16.51
C TYR A 281 -29.93 -25.19 17.04
N CYS A 282 -29.18 -24.24 17.59
CA CYS A 282 -27.82 -24.50 18.07
C CYS A 282 -27.79 -25.42 19.31
N VAL A 283 -28.86 -25.42 20.09
CA VAL A 283 -28.99 -26.26 21.28
C VAL A 283 -29.26 -27.73 20.91
N LYS A 284 -29.74 -28.04 19.70
CA LYS A 284 -30.13 -29.40 19.31
C LYS A 284 -29.29 -30.03 18.19
N ASN A 285 -28.75 -29.27 17.22
CA ASN A 285 -27.99 -29.86 16.13
C ASN A 285 -27.18 -28.78 15.36
N ILE A 286 -25.88 -28.73 15.59
CA ILE A 286 -24.97 -27.74 15.00
C ILE A 286 -24.85 -27.85 13.46
N LEU A 287 -25.07 -29.07 12.91
CA LEU A 287 -25.01 -29.34 11.48
C LEU A 287 -26.10 -28.63 10.66
N ASN A 288 -27.27 -28.37 11.25
CA ASN A 288 -28.38 -27.69 10.58
C ASN A 288 -28.30 -26.17 10.68
N PHE A 289 -27.43 -25.64 11.55
CA PHE A 289 -27.24 -24.19 11.76
C PHE A 289 -26.62 -23.50 10.53
N PHE A 290 -25.59 -24.12 9.95
CA PHE A 290 -24.80 -23.54 8.87
C PHE A 290 -25.60 -23.23 7.60
N PRO A 291 -26.36 -24.19 7.00
CA PRO A 291 -27.11 -23.94 5.77
C PRO A 291 -28.26 -22.93 5.96
N VAL A 292 -28.92 -22.94 7.14
CA VAL A 292 -30.00 -21.99 7.43
C VAL A 292 -29.45 -20.58 7.63
N THR A 293 -28.33 -20.43 8.33
CA THR A 293 -27.66 -19.13 8.49
C THR A 293 -27.18 -18.57 7.18
N LEU A 294 -26.58 -19.40 6.31
CA LEU A 294 -26.16 -19.02 4.97
C LEU A 294 -27.35 -18.54 4.12
N MET A 295 -28.47 -19.26 4.18
CA MET A 295 -29.70 -18.89 3.48
C MET A 295 -30.24 -17.54 3.94
N VAL A 296 -30.22 -17.24 5.24
CA VAL A 296 -30.66 -15.95 5.80
C VAL A 296 -29.72 -14.84 5.33
N ILE A 297 -28.39 -15.04 5.39
CA ILE A 297 -27.42 -14.06 4.90
C ILE A 297 -27.66 -13.73 3.43
N LEU A 298 -27.84 -14.73 2.57
CA LEU A 298 -28.12 -14.52 1.15
C LEU A 298 -29.42 -13.79 0.91
N LEU A 299 -30.47 -14.11 1.68
CA LEU A 299 -31.80 -13.50 1.55
C LEU A 299 -31.77 -11.98 1.83
N PHE A 300 -30.91 -11.52 2.74
CA PHE A 300 -30.79 -10.10 3.05
C PHE A 300 -29.69 -9.41 2.24
N PHE A 301 -28.59 -10.10 1.97
CA PHE A 301 -27.45 -9.54 1.25
C PHE A 301 -27.76 -9.22 -0.21
N ILE A 302 -28.50 -10.12 -0.90
CA ILE A 302 -28.84 -9.93 -2.31
C ILE A 302 -29.68 -8.67 -2.54
N PRO A 303 -30.83 -8.44 -1.85
CA PRO A 303 -31.59 -7.21 -2.00
C PRO A 303 -30.78 -5.96 -1.67
N ILE A 304 -30.00 -5.96 -0.57
CA ILE A 304 -29.20 -4.81 -0.19
C ILE A 304 -28.15 -4.50 -1.26
N SER A 305 -27.46 -5.52 -1.78
CA SER A 305 -26.46 -5.38 -2.85
C SER A 305 -27.08 -4.86 -4.14
N PHE A 306 -28.30 -5.31 -4.47
CA PHE A 306 -29.03 -4.86 -5.63
C PHE A 306 -29.45 -3.38 -5.51
N PHE A 307 -30.06 -2.97 -4.40
CA PHE A 307 -30.46 -1.59 -4.18
C PHE A 307 -29.29 -0.61 -4.04
N SER A 308 -28.15 -1.09 -3.52
CA SER A 308 -26.92 -0.30 -3.39
C SER A 308 -26.05 -0.28 -4.65
N ASP A 309 -26.42 -1.07 -5.67
CA ASP A 309 -25.65 -1.31 -6.91
C ASP A 309 -24.18 -1.70 -6.66
N LEU A 310 -23.94 -2.45 -5.59
CA LEU A 310 -22.59 -2.75 -5.08
C LEU A 310 -21.70 -3.45 -6.11
N PHE A 311 -22.26 -4.32 -6.94
CA PHE A 311 -21.56 -5.08 -7.97
C PHE A 311 -21.99 -4.69 -9.38
N GLY A 312 -22.64 -3.53 -9.55
CA GLY A 312 -23.19 -3.14 -10.83
C GLY A 312 -24.36 -4.04 -11.30
N PHE A 313 -25.04 -4.73 -10.38
CA PHE A 313 -26.16 -5.62 -10.71
C PHE A 313 -27.26 -4.94 -11.48
N GLN A 314 -27.51 -3.64 -11.23
CA GLN A 314 -28.51 -2.88 -11.99
C GLN A 314 -28.13 -2.76 -13.47
N SER A 315 -26.84 -2.76 -13.80
CA SER A 315 -26.36 -2.70 -15.18
C SER A 315 -26.51 -4.03 -15.92
N CYS A 316 -26.63 -5.13 -15.19
CA CYS A 316 -26.84 -6.47 -15.77
C CYS A 316 -28.27 -6.72 -16.27
N ILE A 317 -29.24 -5.88 -15.83
CA ILE A 317 -30.64 -6.01 -16.25
C ILE A 317 -30.86 -5.06 -17.44
N PRO A 318 -31.17 -5.57 -18.66
CA PRO A 318 -31.28 -4.74 -19.88
C PRO A 318 -32.24 -3.56 -19.72
N LYS A 319 -33.43 -3.81 -19.13
CA LYS A 319 -34.44 -2.76 -18.87
C LYS A 319 -33.94 -1.62 -17.95
N ILE A 320 -33.08 -1.92 -16.98
CA ILE A 320 -32.51 -0.93 -16.05
C ILE A 320 -31.30 -0.24 -16.68
N ARG A 321 -30.49 -0.99 -17.43
CA ARG A 321 -29.32 -0.46 -18.14
C ARG A 321 -29.70 0.62 -19.14
N ASP A 322 -30.80 0.40 -19.87
CA ASP A 322 -31.24 1.28 -20.96
C ASP A 322 -32.11 2.47 -20.45
N MET A 323 -32.40 2.56 -19.15
CA MET A 323 -33.10 3.70 -18.55
C MET A 323 -32.20 4.95 -18.48
N PRO A 324 -32.75 6.15 -18.74
CA PRO A 324 -32.05 7.41 -18.52
C PRO A 324 -31.55 7.53 -17.08
N LYS A 325 -30.32 8.05 -16.90
CA LYS A 325 -29.67 8.19 -15.58
C LYS A 325 -30.54 8.95 -14.56
N THR A 326 -31.37 9.89 -15.03
CA THR A 326 -32.29 10.66 -14.20
C THR A 326 -33.44 9.81 -13.66
N LEU A 327 -34.03 8.95 -14.49
CA LEU A 327 -35.11 8.03 -14.10
C LEU A 327 -34.60 6.92 -13.17
N ARG A 328 -33.40 6.39 -13.45
CA ARG A 328 -32.74 5.40 -12.62
C ARG A 328 -32.44 5.92 -11.20
N LYS A 329 -32.06 7.22 -11.07
CA LYS A 329 -31.88 7.90 -9.77
C LYS A 329 -33.18 8.15 -8.99
N LEU A 330 -34.33 8.13 -9.67
CA LEU A 330 -35.64 8.38 -9.04
C LEU A 330 -36.23 7.09 -8.47
N ILE A 331 -35.94 5.93 -9.08
CA ILE A 331 -36.50 4.62 -8.74
C ILE A 331 -35.62 3.91 -7.67
N PHE A 332 -34.34 4.11 -7.70
CA PHE A 332 -33.35 3.52 -6.80
C PHE A 332 -32.54 4.60 -6.03
#